data_870bdea46819c5af6ab8b0f85c067290
#
_entry.id   870bdea46819c5af6ab8b0f85c067290
#
_cell.length_a   1.000
_cell.length_b   1.000
_cell.length_c   1.000
_cell.angle_alpha   90.00
_cell.angle_beta   90.00
_cell.angle_gamma   90.00
#
_symmetry.space_group_name_H-M   'P 1'
#
loop_
_entity.id
_entity.type
_entity.pdbx_description
1 polymer ?
#
loop_
_entity_poly.entity_id
_entity_poly.type
_entity_poly.pdbx_seq_one_letter_code
_entity_poly.pdbx_strand_id
1 'polypeptide(L)'
;PEIPALADYLNRQGAKISGAGTPRITIEGVSALTGGEIEIIPDRIEAGSFAIMGLATNSSIKITHCRPEHLETVISTLERAGARLTVGPDYIITEPSQLRATELRTHEYPGFPTDLQAPFAVLMTQAKGQSLIHETIYDGRLFYTDKLKQMGANIIMCDPHRVIITGP
;
A
#
# COMPACT_ATOMS: atom_id res chain seq x y z
N PRO A 1 -0.60 -10.17 -4.50
CA PRO A 1 -1.64 -10.58 -5.49
C PRO A 1 -1.07 -10.79 -6.91
N GLU A 2 -0.01 -10.09 -7.26
CA GLU A 2 0.61 -10.13 -8.60
C GLU A 2 1.18 -11.51 -8.92
N ILE A 3 1.79 -12.19 -7.93
CA ILE A 3 2.39 -13.52 -8.13
C ILE A 3 1.33 -14.59 -8.40
N PRO A 4 0.23 -14.70 -7.62
CA PRO A 4 -0.88 -15.59 -7.98
C PRO A 4 -1.49 -15.29 -9.36
N ALA A 5 -1.72 -14.01 -9.68
CA ALA A 5 -2.29 -13.62 -10.98
C ALA A 5 -1.39 -14.06 -12.15
N LEU A 6 -0.07 -13.88 -12.03
CA LEU A 6 0.90 -14.36 -13.02
C LEU A 6 0.91 -15.89 -13.13
N ALA A 7 0.91 -16.59 -11.99
CA ALA A 7 0.91 -18.05 -11.97
C ALA A 7 -0.37 -18.62 -12.61
N ASP A 8 -1.53 -18.03 -12.32
CA ASP A 8 -2.82 -18.41 -12.91
C ASP A 8 -2.83 -18.19 -14.43
N TYR A 9 -2.29 -17.06 -14.89
CA TYR A 9 -2.14 -16.81 -16.31
C TYR A 9 -1.26 -17.87 -16.96
N LEU A 10 -0.04 -18.08 -16.44
CA LEU A 10 0.90 -19.06 -17.00
C LEU A 10 0.34 -20.49 -16.99
N ASN A 11 -0.37 -20.88 -15.93
CA ASN A 11 -1.00 -22.20 -15.85
C ASN A 11 -2.08 -22.39 -16.93
N ARG A 12 -2.85 -21.34 -17.24
CA ARG A 12 -3.79 -21.37 -18.37
C ARG A 12 -3.11 -21.54 -19.72
N GLN A 13 -1.82 -21.16 -19.82
CA GLN A 13 -1.00 -21.31 -21.01
C GLN A 13 -0.19 -22.62 -21.05
N GLY A 14 -0.44 -23.54 -20.13
CA GLY A 14 0.19 -24.86 -20.06
C GLY A 14 1.36 -24.97 -19.11
N ALA A 15 1.66 -23.93 -18.30
CA ALA A 15 2.62 -24.06 -17.21
C ALA A 15 2.08 -24.99 -16.10
N LYS A 16 2.99 -25.44 -15.25
CA LYS A 16 2.67 -26.27 -14.08
C LYS A 16 3.24 -25.59 -12.84
N ILE A 17 2.51 -24.60 -12.34
CA ILE A 17 2.89 -23.80 -11.17
C ILE A 17 1.87 -24.08 -10.05
N SER A 18 2.37 -24.44 -8.88
CA SER A 18 1.56 -24.64 -7.67
C SER A 18 2.15 -23.87 -6.48
N GLY A 19 1.30 -23.58 -5.48
CA GLY A 19 1.71 -22.86 -4.27
C GLY A 19 1.88 -21.35 -4.45
N ALA A 20 1.46 -20.76 -5.57
CA ALA A 20 1.46 -19.29 -5.72
C ALA A 20 0.59 -18.65 -4.63
N GLY A 21 1.10 -17.56 -4.00
CA GLY A 21 0.46 -16.95 -2.82
C GLY A 21 0.86 -17.60 -1.49
N THR A 22 1.70 -18.61 -1.50
CA THR A 22 2.29 -19.22 -0.30
C THR A 22 3.81 -18.99 -0.26
N PRO A 23 4.48 -19.26 0.88
CA PRO A 23 5.95 -19.15 0.96
C PRO A 23 6.73 -20.10 0.04
N ARG A 24 6.07 -21.12 -0.52
CA ARG A 24 6.71 -22.08 -1.41
C ARG A 24 5.97 -22.15 -2.74
N ILE A 25 6.67 -21.84 -3.82
CA ILE A 25 6.18 -22.01 -5.19
C ILE A 25 6.94 -23.18 -5.82
N THR A 26 6.21 -24.12 -6.41
CA THR A 26 6.74 -25.24 -7.16
C THR A 26 6.44 -25.04 -8.64
N ILE A 27 7.45 -25.13 -9.48
CA ILE A 27 7.32 -25.00 -10.93
C ILE A 27 7.89 -26.26 -11.57
N GLU A 28 7.05 -27.03 -12.27
CA GLU A 28 7.50 -28.11 -13.13
C GLU A 28 7.77 -27.57 -14.53
N GLY A 29 8.97 -27.81 -15.05
CA GLY A 29 9.33 -27.39 -16.39
C GLY A 29 8.44 -28.00 -17.48
N VAL A 30 8.07 -27.19 -18.47
CA VAL A 30 7.32 -27.63 -19.65
C VAL A 30 8.08 -27.30 -20.92
N SER A 31 7.82 -28.01 -22.02
CA SER A 31 8.51 -27.80 -23.29
C SER A 31 8.10 -26.53 -24.02
N ALA A 32 6.86 -26.06 -23.82
CA ALA A 32 6.33 -24.85 -24.45
C ALA A 32 5.12 -24.31 -23.67
N LEU A 33 4.83 -23.02 -23.87
CA LEU A 33 3.62 -22.36 -23.44
C LEU A 33 2.84 -21.92 -24.69
N THR A 34 1.49 -21.93 -24.62
CA THR A 34 0.66 -21.64 -25.78
C THR A 34 0.45 -20.13 -26.03
N GLY A 35 0.66 -19.30 -25.04
CA GLY A 35 0.28 -17.89 -25.09
C GLY A 35 -1.25 -17.70 -24.97
N GLY A 36 -1.69 -16.47 -24.74
CA GLY A 36 -3.11 -16.15 -24.59
C GLY A 36 -3.35 -14.75 -24.07
N GLU A 37 -4.61 -14.44 -23.79
CA GLU A 37 -5.03 -13.15 -23.24
C GLU A 37 -5.11 -13.18 -21.73
N ILE A 38 -4.83 -12.05 -21.10
CA ILE A 38 -4.97 -11.83 -19.67
C ILE A 38 -5.66 -10.49 -19.42
N GLU A 39 -6.60 -10.48 -18.50
CA GLU A 39 -7.06 -9.27 -17.86
C GLU A 39 -6.16 -8.98 -16.66
N ILE A 40 -5.47 -7.85 -16.70
CA ILE A 40 -4.56 -7.43 -15.62
C ILE A 40 -5.39 -7.05 -14.38
N ILE A 41 -4.97 -7.51 -13.22
CA ILE A 41 -5.61 -7.13 -11.96
C ILE A 41 -5.46 -5.63 -11.70
N PRO A 42 -6.44 -4.97 -11.05
CA PRO A 42 -6.33 -3.57 -10.67
C PRO A 42 -5.08 -3.27 -9.85
N ASP A 43 -4.48 -2.10 -10.11
CA ASP A 43 -3.30 -1.64 -9.36
C ASP A 43 -3.71 -1.21 -7.94
N ARG A 44 -3.33 -2.04 -6.97
CA ARG A 44 -3.59 -1.76 -5.55
C ARG A 44 -2.79 -0.57 -5.02
N ILE A 45 -1.62 -0.29 -5.59
CA ILE A 45 -0.78 0.84 -5.16
C ILE A 45 -1.41 2.15 -5.62
N GLU A 46 -1.92 2.20 -6.85
CA GLU A 46 -2.69 3.33 -7.35
C GLU A 46 -3.95 3.57 -6.49
N ALA A 47 -4.73 2.53 -6.26
CA ALA A 47 -5.96 2.63 -5.45
C ALA A 47 -5.67 3.10 -4.01
N GLY A 48 -4.63 2.54 -3.36
CA GLY A 48 -4.18 2.96 -2.04
C GLY A 48 -3.67 4.41 -2.01
N SER A 49 -2.96 4.84 -3.06
CA SER A 49 -2.48 6.22 -3.18
C SER A 49 -3.62 7.23 -3.27
N PHE A 50 -4.66 6.94 -4.07
CA PHE A 50 -5.85 7.80 -4.15
C PHE A 50 -6.65 7.81 -2.85
N ALA A 51 -6.75 6.69 -2.14
CA ALA A 51 -7.38 6.66 -0.83
C ALA A 51 -6.65 7.56 0.18
N ILE A 52 -5.31 7.45 0.23
CA ILE A 52 -4.47 8.29 1.07
C ILE A 52 -4.58 9.77 0.67
N MET A 53 -4.61 10.08 -0.63
CA MET A 53 -4.77 11.44 -1.13
C MET A 53 -6.12 12.05 -0.70
N GLY A 54 -7.21 11.29 -0.82
CA GLY A 54 -8.54 11.74 -0.37
C GLY A 54 -8.54 12.13 1.11
N LEU A 55 -7.91 11.29 1.95
CA LEU A 55 -7.79 11.55 3.39
C LEU A 55 -6.88 12.75 3.69
N ALA A 56 -5.73 12.85 3.02
CA ALA A 56 -4.76 13.94 3.22
C ALA A 56 -5.33 15.32 2.82
N THR A 57 -6.23 15.34 1.83
CA THR A 57 -6.94 16.54 1.38
C THR A 57 -8.29 16.74 2.07
N ASN A 58 -8.62 15.88 3.04
CA ASN A 58 -9.90 15.87 3.77
C ASN A 58 -11.10 15.87 2.82
N SER A 59 -11.03 15.08 1.75
CA SER A 59 -12.00 15.02 0.66
C SER A 59 -12.72 13.67 0.61
N SER A 60 -13.94 13.67 0.06
CA SER A 60 -14.63 12.44 -0.29
C SER A 60 -14.25 12.05 -1.72
N ILE A 61 -13.60 10.90 -1.87
CA ILE A 61 -13.20 10.33 -3.17
C ILE A 61 -13.72 8.90 -3.24
N LYS A 62 -14.35 8.55 -4.35
CA LYS A 62 -14.71 7.16 -4.67
C LYS A 62 -13.71 6.58 -5.66
N ILE A 63 -12.97 5.58 -5.21
CA ILE A 63 -12.04 4.77 -6.02
C ILE A 63 -12.82 3.54 -6.48
N THR A 64 -12.99 3.37 -7.78
CA THR A 64 -13.74 2.26 -8.39
C THR A 64 -12.81 1.33 -9.14
N HIS A 65 -13.31 0.13 -9.50
CA HIS A 65 -12.55 -0.89 -10.22
C HIS A 65 -11.25 -1.28 -9.50
N CYS A 66 -11.28 -1.31 -8.15
CA CYS A 66 -10.20 -1.81 -7.32
C CYS A 66 -10.61 -3.13 -6.65
N ARG A 67 -9.64 -3.80 -6.05
CA ARG A 67 -9.87 -5.00 -5.24
C ARG A 67 -9.48 -4.70 -3.79
N PRO A 68 -10.44 -4.32 -2.94
CA PRO A 68 -10.16 -4.00 -1.54
C PRO A 68 -9.48 -5.12 -0.75
N GLU A 69 -9.72 -6.38 -1.12
CA GLU A 69 -9.05 -7.55 -0.55
C GLU A 69 -7.52 -7.54 -0.77
N HIS A 70 -7.03 -6.82 -1.77
CA HIS A 70 -5.60 -6.61 -1.96
C HIS A 70 -5.01 -5.49 -1.10
N LEU A 71 -5.86 -4.76 -0.37
CA LEU A 71 -5.53 -3.57 0.42
C LEU A 71 -5.91 -3.69 1.90
N GLU A 72 -6.26 -4.88 2.40
CA GLU A 72 -6.75 -5.07 3.77
C GLU A 72 -5.86 -4.41 4.83
N THR A 73 -4.54 -4.64 4.75
CA THR A 73 -3.59 -4.02 5.70
C THR A 73 -3.52 -2.51 5.57
N VAL A 74 -3.66 -1.97 4.35
CA VAL A 74 -3.69 -0.52 4.11
C VAL A 74 -4.97 0.07 4.70
N ILE A 75 -6.14 -0.50 4.38
CA ILE A 75 -7.45 -0.09 4.88
C ILE A 75 -7.43 -0.09 6.41
N SER A 76 -7.05 -1.19 7.04
CA SER A 76 -7.00 -1.32 8.49
C SER A 76 -6.03 -0.31 9.13
N THR A 77 -4.91 0.02 8.47
CA THR A 77 -3.95 1.02 8.96
C THR A 77 -4.54 2.44 8.88
N LEU A 78 -5.24 2.76 7.79
CA LEU A 78 -5.94 4.04 7.63
C LEU A 78 -7.07 4.18 8.67
N GLU A 79 -7.85 3.13 8.94
CA GLU A 79 -8.89 3.12 9.97
C GLU A 79 -8.30 3.31 11.37
N ARG A 80 -7.17 2.68 11.69
CA ARG A 80 -6.44 2.94 12.95
C ARG A 80 -6.00 4.40 13.07
N ALA A 81 -5.63 5.04 11.96
CA ALA A 81 -5.33 6.46 11.90
C ALA A 81 -6.57 7.36 12.00
N GLY A 82 -7.77 6.79 12.16
CA GLY A 82 -9.02 7.53 12.31
C GLY A 82 -9.73 7.84 10.99
N ALA A 83 -9.30 7.25 9.88
CA ALA A 83 -9.98 7.40 8.60
C ALA A 83 -11.38 6.77 8.63
N ARG A 84 -12.34 7.47 8.04
CA ARG A 84 -13.67 6.93 7.73
C ARG A 84 -13.67 6.48 6.28
N LEU A 85 -13.87 5.17 6.10
CA LEU A 85 -13.87 4.52 4.80
C LEU A 85 -15.17 3.71 4.63
N THR A 86 -15.74 3.76 3.44
CA THR A 86 -16.76 2.80 3.01
C THR A 86 -16.14 1.87 1.99
N VAL A 87 -16.12 0.58 2.30
CA VAL A 87 -15.50 -0.45 1.46
C VAL A 87 -16.59 -1.32 0.84
N GLY A 88 -16.63 -1.38 -0.48
CA GLY A 88 -17.53 -2.25 -1.23
C GLY A 88 -16.75 -3.39 -1.93
N PRO A 89 -17.41 -4.17 -2.78
CA PRO A 89 -16.77 -5.31 -3.42
C PRO A 89 -15.68 -4.91 -4.42
N ASP A 90 -15.80 -3.73 -5.05
CA ASP A 90 -14.90 -3.25 -6.10
C ASP A 90 -14.60 -1.75 -5.96
N TYR A 91 -14.84 -1.16 -4.79
CA TYR A 91 -14.62 0.25 -4.54
C TYR A 91 -14.23 0.55 -3.10
N ILE A 92 -13.58 1.70 -2.92
CA ILE A 92 -13.31 2.33 -1.62
C ILE A 92 -13.77 3.79 -1.71
N ILE A 93 -14.50 4.28 -0.70
CA ILE A 93 -14.87 5.69 -0.57
C ILE A 93 -14.16 6.24 0.66
N THR A 94 -13.42 7.32 0.49
CA THR A 94 -12.89 8.10 1.62
C THR A 94 -13.89 9.16 2.03
N GLU A 95 -13.89 9.50 3.31
CA GLU A 95 -14.70 10.60 3.85
C GLU A 95 -13.82 11.55 4.65
N PRO A 96 -14.19 12.85 4.74
CA PRO A 96 -13.52 13.81 5.61
C PRO A 96 -13.36 13.24 7.02
N SER A 97 -12.15 13.21 7.56
CA SER A 97 -11.81 12.46 8.78
C SER A 97 -10.89 13.27 9.69
N GLN A 98 -11.06 13.09 11.00
CA GLN A 98 -10.11 13.62 11.98
C GLN A 98 -9.02 12.57 12.21
N LEU A 99 -7.88 12.79 11.58
CA LEU A 99 -6.76 11.85 11.63
C LEU A 99 -5.99 11.98 12.94
N ARG A 100 -5.50 10.84 13.42
CA ARG A 100 -4.62 10.71 14.58
C ARG A 100 -3.36 9.96 14.23
N ALA A 101 -2.30 10.28 14.92
CA ALA A 101 -1.02 9.62 14.78
C ALA A 101 -1.13 8.10 14.97
N THR A 102 -0.40 7.37 14.16
CA THR A 102 -0.30 5.92 14.27
C THR A 102 1.06 5.43 13.81
N GLU A 103 1.43 4.22 14.24
CA GLU A 103 2.66 3.58 13.81
C GLU A 103 2.45 2.84 12.49
N LEU A 104 3.47 2.92 11.63
CA LEU A 104 3.56 2.14 10.41
C LEU A 104 4.87 1.38 10.35
N ARG A 105 4.79 0.11 9.99
CA ARG A 105 5.93 -0.68 9.55
C ARG A 105 5.61 -1.27 8.18
N THR A 106 6.50 -1.01 7.21
CA THR A 106 6.38 -1.63 5.89
C THR A 106 6.73 -3.12 5.97
N HIS A 107 6.09 -3.91 5.12
CA HIS A 107 6.36 -5.34 5.02
C HIS A 107 5.92 -5.85 3.65
N GLU A 108 6.48 -6.98 3.22
CA GLU A 108 6.03 -7.68 2.02
C GLU A 108 4.54 -8.04 2.15
N TYR A 109 3.88 -8.16 1.00
CA TYR A 109 2.48 -8.57 0.96
C TYR A 109 2.25 -9.88 1.74
N PRO A 110 1.22 -9.97 2.59
CA PRO A 110 0.09 -9.04 2.75
C PRO A 110 0.31 -7.89 3.76
N GLY A 111 1.55 -7.57 4.14
CA GLY A 111 1.85 -6.42 4.99
C GLY A 111 1.65 -5.08 4.28
N PHE A 112 1.94 -3.98 4.98
CA PHE A 112 1.80 -2.64 4.41
C PHE A 112 2.87 -2.40 3.34
N PRO A 113 2.48 -2.12 2.08
CA PRO A 113 3.43 -2.01 0.98
C PRO A 113 4.33 -0.78 1.12
N THR A 114 5.63 -0.98 0.89
CA THR A 114 6.63 0.09 0.92
C THR A 114 6.35 1.20 -0.10
N ASP A 115 5.63 0.90 -1.20
CA ASP A 115 5.26 1.89 -2.22
C ASP A 115 4.20 2.88 -1.71
N LEU A 116 3.43 2.52 -0.70
CA LEU A 116 2.49 3.42 -0.02
C LEU A 116 3.08 4.10 1.22
N GLN A 117 4.33 3.82 1.56
CA GLN A 117 4.98 4.39 2.73
C GLN A 117 5.12 5.91 2.63
N ALA A 118 5.58 6.44 1.48
CA ALA A 118 5.75 7.89 1.29
C ALA A 118 4.41 8.64 1.25
N PRO A 119 3.37 8.19 0.51
CA PRO A 119 2.02 8.76 0.63
C PRO A 119 1.49 8.75 2.07
N PHE A 120 1.68 7.65 2.79
CA PHE A 120 1.23 7.55 4.18
C PHE A 120 2.00 8.51 5.12
N ALA A 121 3.29 8.71 4.91
CA ALA A 121 4.06 9.70 5.65
C ALA A 121 3.52 11.13 5.43
N VAL A 122 3.14 11.47 4.20
CA VAL A 122 2.46 12.75 3.92
C VAL A 122 1.14 12.84 4.68
N LEU A 123 0.34 11.77 4.71
CA LEU A 123 -0.91 11.74 5.49
C LEU A 123 -0.65 12.03 6.98
N MET A 124 0.40 11.44 7.55
CA MET A 124 0.74 11.63 8.97
C MET A 124 1.18 13.05 9.30
N THR A 125 1.60 13.86 8.32
CA THR A 125 1.81 15.31 8.56
C THR A 125 0.52 16.06 8.84
N GLN A 126 -0.65 15.49 8.54
CA GLN A 126 -1.97 16.04 8.77
C GLN A 126 -2.68 15.38 9.98
N ALA A 127 -2.07 14.38 10.60
CA ALA A 127 -2.65 13.61 11.70
C ALA A 127 -2.21 14.18 13.05
N LYS A 128 -3.16 14.34 13.98
CA LYS A 128 -2.84 14.88 15.32
C LYS A 128 -1.94 13.92 16.12
N GLY A 129 -0.77 14.41 16.52
CA GLY A 129 0.17 13.68 17.38
C GLY A 129 1.45 13.25 16.64
N GLN A 130 2.16 12.26 17.20
CA GLN A 130 3.43 11.77 16.67
C GLN A 130 3.29 10.36 16.11
N SER A 131 3.62 10.19 14.86
CA SER A 131 3.61 8.92 14.13
C SER A 131 5.02 8.39 13.92
N LEU A 132 5.24 7.10 14.14
CA LEU A 132 6.49 6.42 13.81
C LEU A 132 6.32 5.68 12.47
N ILE A 133 7.16 5.99 11.51
CA ILE A 133 7.26 5.26 10.24
C ILE A 133 8.54 4.45 10.24
N HIS A 134 8.43 3.14 10.06
CA HIS A 134 9.54 2.21 9.97
C HIS A 134 9.56 1.53 8.61
N GLU A 135 10.53 1.91 7.76
CA GLU A 135 10.80 1.27 6.47
C GLU A 135 11.70 0.05 6.69
N THR A 136 11.25 -1.14 6.29
CA THR A 136 11.99 -2.39 6.51
C THR A 136 12.36 -3.11 5.21
N ILE A 137 11.96 -2.57 4.06
CA ILE A 137 12.16 -3.22 2.76
C ILE A 137 13.38 -2.66 2.05
N TYR A 138 13.53 -1.32 2.03
CA TYR A 138 14.59 -0.66 1.28
C TYR A 138 15.38 0.33 2.11
N ASP A 139 16.71 0.26 1.99
CA ASP A 139 17.62 1.24 2.54
C ASP A 139 17.46 2.60 1.83
N GLY A 140 17.56 3.69 2.60
CA GLY A 140 17.56 5.05 2.05
C GLY A 140 16.22 5.54 1.50
N ARG A 141 15.14 4.76 1.61
CA ARG A 141 13.82 5.14 1.06
C ARG A 141 13.16 6.32 1.79
N LEU A 142 13.73 6.77 2.91
CA LEU A 142 13.21 7.91 3.69
C LEU A 142 13.82 9.27 3.30
N PHE A 143 14.73 9.34 2.32
CA PHE A 143 15.40 10.62 1.96
C PHE A 143 14.43 11.71 1.44
N TYR A 144 13.27 11.33 0.89
CA TYR A 144 12.24 12.30 0.48
C TYR A 144 11.73 13.15 1.65
N THR A 145 11.86 12.67 2.90
CA THR A 145 11.41 13.41 4.09
C THR A 145 12.13 14.76 4.24
N ASP A 146 13.35 14.91 3.71
CA ASP A 146 14.04 16.19 3.68
C ASP A 146 13.31 17.22 2.81
N LYS A 147 12.64 16.80 1.74
CA LYS A 147 11.79 17.68 0.94
C LYS A 147 10.53 18.09 1.69
N LEU A 148 9.93 17.15 2.42
CA LEU A 148 8.77 17.47 3.27
C LEU A 148 9.13 18.46 4.39
N LYS A 149 10.32 18.33 5.01
CA LYS A 149 10.82 19.32 5.99
C LYS A 149 10.98 20.70 5.35
N GLN A 150 11.53 20.81 4.13
CA GLN A 150 11.63 22.08 3.39
C GLN A 150 10.24 22.68 3.10
N MET A 151 9.20 21.86 3.01
CA MET A 151 7.81 22.29 2.87
C MET A 151 7.13 22.62 4.21
N GLY A 152 7.86 22.52 5.33
CA GLY A 152 7.37 22.85 6.67
C GLY A 152 6.90 21.67 7.52
N ALA A 153 7.05 20.44 7.06
CA ALA A 153 6.69 19.27 7.87
C ALA A 153 7.65 19.08 9.05
N ASN A 154 7.08 18.77 10.22
CA ASN A 154 7.87 18.47 11.42
C ASN A 154 8.23 16.99 11.44
N ILE A 155 9.43 16.66 10.97
CA ILE A 155 9.91 15.28 10.83
C ILE A 155 11.31 15.16 11.45
N ILE A 156 11.49 14.14 12.28
CA ILE A 156 12.78 13.76 12.88
C ILE A 156 13.19 12.42 12.28
N MET A 157 14.34 12.37 11.63
CA MET A 157 14.97 11.11 11.21
C MET A 157 15.69 10.50 12.41
N CYS A 158 15.22 9.33 12.87
CA CYS A 158 15.82 8.62 13.99
C CYS A 158 17.04 7.82 13.53
N ASP A 159 16.93 7.19 12.38
CA ASP A 159 17.97 6.42 11.71
C ASP A 159 17.58 6.24 10.21
N PRO A 160 18.40 5.55 9.39
CA PRO A 160 18.11 5.38 7.95
C PRO A 160 16.76 4.69 7.64
N HIS A 161 16.16 4.03 8.62
CA HIS A 161 14.94 3.24 8.45
C HIS A 161 13.73 3.80 9.21
N ARG A 162 13.93 4.78 10.11
CA ARG A 162 12.85 5.27 10.97
C ARG A 162 12.78 6.78 11.02
N VAL A 163 11.55 7.29 10.90
CA VAL A 163 11.25 8.71 11.11
C VAL A 163 10.06 8.86 12.05
N ILE A 164 10.10 9.94 12.84
CA ILE A 164 8.95 10.42 13.61
C ILE A 164 8.39 11.63 12.87
N ILE A 165 7.09 11.61 12.62
CA ILE A 165 6.35 12.69 11.98
C ILE A 165 5.38 13.25 13.01
N THR A 166 5.45 14.56 13.26
CA THR A 166 4.54 15.28 14.16
C THR A 166 3.58 16.12 13.33
N GLY A 167 2.31 15.79 13.40
CA GLY A 167 1.23 16.60 12.81
C GLY A 167 0.68 17.65 13.77
N PRO A 168 -0.38 18.39 13.37
CA PRO A 168 -0.94 19.53 14.13
C PRO A 168 -1.54 19.14 15.47
#